data_80351bd14a870a59a9c5be76dc6cb600
#
_entry.id   80351bd14a870a59a9c5be76dc6cb600
#
_cell.length_a   1.000
_cell.length_b   1.000
_cell.length_c   1.000
_cell.angle_alpha   90.00
_cell.angle_beta   90.00
_cell.angle_gamma   90.00
#
_symmetry.space_group_name_H-M   'P 1'
#
loop_
_entity.id
_entity.type
_entity.pdbx_description
1 polymer ?
#
loop_
_entity_poly.entity_id
_entity_poly.type
_entity_poly.pdbx_seq_one_letter_code
_entity_poly.pdbx_strand_id
1 'polypeptide(L)'
;MSEVTFTQVPKRYKLSVQDGYLRFITSAAGGAATYDTKAHRLDVLKSVGLAVDASNKKIYASGKVYDVTNNVRGGTLTVDVIAIPGEIADQARGAVAKGAGSYDLNLPQGKEFGFGFSSKMSDGSEVYVWYPRCKLNYANETDETSDDGDIDPSESYEIECMPTEEGIWRVKYYTANVDEGKTPHTMEEFVKGGLYTKAAIESFFGSETTAGG
;
A
#
# COMPACT_ATOMS: atom_id res chain seq x y z
N MET A 1 -0.90 -45.90 0.05
CA MET A 1 -0.72 -44.84 -0.97
C MET A 1 -1.63 -43.68 -0.52
N SER A 2 -1.06 -42.51 -0.27
CA SER A 2 -1.86 -41.34 0.06
C SER A 2 -2.59 -40.88 -1.19
N GLU A 3 -3.90 -40.71 -1.09
CA GLU A 3 -4.77 -40.26 -2.16
C GLU A 3 -4.47 -38.78 -2.45
N VAL A 4 -4.18 -38.45 -3.69
CA VAL A 4 -3.95 -37.06 -4.13
C VAL A 4 -5.29 -36.43 -4.43
N THR A 5 -5.68 -35.42 -3.64
CA THR A 5 -6.92 -34.67 -3.84
C THR A 5 -6.64 -33.47 -4.75
N PHE A 6 -7.42 -33.35 -5.82
CA PHE A 6 -7.36 -32.20 -6.73
C PHE A 6 -8.40 -31.17 -6.32
N THR A 7 -7.93 -29.96 -6.01
CA THR A 7 -8.80 -28.81 -5.70
C THR A 7 -8.84 -27.89 -6.93
N GLN A 8 -10.04 -27.58 -7.40
CA GLN A 8 -10.21 -26.64 -8.51
C GLN A 8 -9.86 -25.22 -8.03
N VAL A 9 -8.89 -24.60 -8.70
CA VAL A 9 -8.51 -23.22 -8.43
C VAL A 9 -9.58 -22.28 -9.00
N PRO A 10 -10.21 -21.42 -8.18
CA PRO A 10 -11.17 -20.45 -8.70
C PRO A 10 -10.50 -19.48 -9.67
N LYS A 11 -11.15 -19.22 -10.81
CA LYS A 11 -10.69 -18.26 -11.82
C LYS A 11 -11.03 -16.85 -11.32
N ARG A 12 -10.13 -16.21 -10.59
CA ARG A 12 -10.27 -14.84 -10.09
C ARG A 12 -9.21 -13.95 -10.69
N TYR A 13 -9.61 -12.81 -11.24
CA TYR A 13 -8.69 -11.79 -11.75
C TYR A 13 -9.17 -10.40 -11.35
N LYS A 14 -8.23 -9.46 -11.29
CA LYS A 14 -8.51 -8.07 -10.94
C LYS A 14 -9.23 -7.39 -12.09
N LEU A 15 -10.29 -6.66 -11.79
CA LEU A 15 -11.06 -5.88 -12.75
C LEU A 15 -10.64 -4.41 -12.73
N SER A 16 -10.53 -3.82 -11.54
CA SER A 16 -10.23 -2.40 -11.38
C SER A 16 -9.56 -2.14 -10.04
N VAL A 17 -8.76 -1.09 -10.00
CA VAL A 17 -8.32 -0.45 -8.77
C VAL A 17 -9.46 0.47 -8.31
N GLN A 18 -9.65 0.54 -7.01
CA GLN A 18 -10.61 1.42 -6.35
C GLN A 18 -9.83 2.55 -5.65
N ASP A 19 -10.46 3.18 -4.66
CA ASP A 19 -9.88 4.26 -3.90
C ASP A 19 -8.53 3.92 -3.27
N GLY A 20 -7.63 4.91 -3.26
CA GLY A 20 -6.40 4.89 -2.48
C GLY A 20 -6.59 5.49 -1.09
N TYR A 21 -5.74 5.11 -0.16
CA TYR A 21 -5.72 5.63 1.21
C TYR A 21 -4.29 5.91 1.65
N LEU A 22 -4.11 7.04 2.31
CA LEU A 22 -2.83 7.46 2.86
C LEU A 22 -3.00 7.84 4.34
N ARG A 23 -2.12 7.34 5.21
CA ARG A 23 -2.04 7.75 6.62
C ARG A 23 -0.60 8.07 6.99
N PHE A 24 -0.36 9.27 7.49
CA PHE A 24 0.97 9.63 7.95
C PHE A 24 1.38 8.86 9.20
N ILE A 25 2.66 8.56 9.30
CA ILE A 25 3.24 7.93 10.48
C ILE A 25 3.65 9.02 11.46
N THR A 26 3.23 8.86 12.72
CA THR A 26 3.66 9.67 13.84
C THR A 26 4.68 8.87 14.64
N SER A 27 5.89 9.40 14.79
CA SER A 27 6.91 8.77 15.62
C SER A 27 6.59 9.04 17.09
N ALA A 28 6.27 7.99 17.84
CA ALA A 28 6.29 8.10 19.30
C ALA A 28 7.74 8.05 19.78
N ALA A 29 8.17 8.99 20.60
CA ALA A 29 9.50 9.00 21.16
C ALA A 29 9.75 7.68 21.94
N GLY A 30 10.62 6.81 21.42
CA GLY A 30 11.00 5.54 22.04
C GLY A 30 9.98 4.40 21.93
N GLY A 31 8.93 4.54 21.11
CA GLY A 31 7.89 3.51 20.91
C GLY A 31 7.79 3.04 19.45
N ALA A 32 6.97 2.01 19.23
CA ALA A 32 6.61 1.56 17.88
C ALA A 32 5.96 2.72 17.11
N ALA A 33 6.26 2.81 15.81
CA ALA A 33 5.63 3.79 14.93
C ALA A 33 4.11 3.61 14.93
N THR A 34 3.39 4.70 15.02
CA THR A 34 1.92 4.73 14.99
C THR A 34 1.46 5.62 13.85
N TYR A 35 0.27 5.35 13.33
CA TYR A 35 -0.33 6.22 12.33
C TYR A 35 -1.08 7.38 12.96
N ASP A 36 -1.12 8.51 12.25
CA ASP A 36 -2.02 9.62 12.56
C ASP A 36 -3.48 9.12 12.64
N THR A 37 -4.29 9.79 13.42
CA THR A 37 -5.73 9.53 13.49
C THR A 37 -6.44 9.89 12.18
N LYS A 38 -5.87 10.80 11.40
CA LYS A 38 -6.39 11.23 10.11
C LYS A 38 -5.93 10.31 8.98
N ALA A 39 -6.87 9.71 8.28
CA ALA A 39 -6.64 8.99 7.03
C ALA A 39 -7.15 9.86 5.86
N HIS A 40 -6.36 9.93 4.80
CA HIS A 40 -6.72 10.63 3.57
C HIS A 40 -7.19 9.59 2.54
N ARG A 41 -8.41 9.75 2.03
CA ARG A 41 -8.95 8.94 0.94
C ARG A 41 -8.69 9.64 -0.38
N LEU A 42 -8.15 8.89 -1.33
CA LEU A 42 -7.85 9.32 -2.70
C LEU A 42 -8.80 8.58 -3.63
N ASP A 43 -9.95 9.18 -3.91
CA ASP A 43 -11.01 8.63 -4.79
C ASP A 43 -10.74 8.84 -6.29
N VAL A 44 -9.55 9.29 -6.61
CA VAL A 44 -9.09 9.69 -7.94
C VAL A 44 -8.01 8.76 -8.52
N LEU A 45 -7.88 7.55 -7.96
CA LEU A 45 -6.84 6.59 -8.33
C LEU A 45 -7.14 5.97 -9.71
N LYS A 46 -6.22 6.10 -10.66
CA LYS A 46 -6.32 5.51 -12.01
C LYS A 46 -5.63 4.16 -12.11
N SER A 47 -4.39 4.08 -11.64
CA SER A 47 -3.61 2.86 -11.68
C SER A 47 -2.60 2.76 -10.53
N VAL A 48 -2.19 1.53 -10.20
CA VAL A 48 -1.09 1.24 -9.28
C VAL A 48 -0.21 0.16 -9.89
N GLY A 49 1.01 0.53 -10.25
CA GLY A 49 2.09 -0.38 -10.63
C GLY A 49 2.96 -0.73 -9.43
N LEU A 50 3.59 -1.89 -9.42
CA LEU A 50 4.55 -2.31 -8.39
C LEU A 50 5.80 -2.89 -9.02
N ALA A 51 6.94 -2.29 -8.77
CA ALA A 51 8.26 -2.84 -9.01
C ALA A 51 8.84 -3.34 -7.68
N VAL A 52 9.09 -4.64 -7.56
CA VAL A 52 9.61 -5.25 -6.32
C VAL A 52 11.14 -5.21 -6.34
N ASP A 53 11.75 -4.67 -5.27
CA ASP A 53 13.19 -4.79 -5.03
C ASP A 53 13.48 -6.12 -4.32
N ALA A 54 13.91 -7.09 -5.10
CA ALA A 54 14.24 -8.42 -4.61
C ALA A 54 15.59 -8.89 -5.13
N SER A 55 16.39 -9.47 -4.25
CA SER A 55 17.65 -10.11 -4.61
C SER A 55 17.60 -11.62 -4.39
N ASN A 56 18.04 -12.36 -5.41
CA ASN A 56 18.13 -13.81 -5.35
C ASN A 56 19.60 -14.23 -5.21
N LYS A 57 19.94 -14.87 -4.10
CA LYS A 57 21.28 -15.42 -3.87
C LYS A 57 21.25 -16.94 -4.01
N LYS A 58 22.03 -17.46 -4.96
CA LYS A 58 22.25 -18.90 -5.09
C LYS A 58 23.39 -19.34 -4.20
N ILE A 59 23.16 -20.36 -3.40
CA ILE A 59 24.19 -21.02 -2.59
C ILE A 59 24.61 -22.29 -3.33
N TYR A 60 25.91 -22.44 -3.56
CA TYR A 60 26.46 -23.60 -4.26
C TYR A 60 27.18 -24.51 -3.26
N ALA A 61 26.95 -25.82 -3.39
CA ALA A 61 27.72 -26.86 -2.71
C ALA A 61 28.04 -28.00 -3.69
N SER A 62 29.26 -28.48 -3.66
CA SER A 62 29.74 -29.60 -4.54
C SER A 62 29.47 -29.36 -6.03
N GLY A 63 29.62 -28.12 -6.49
CA GLY A 63 29.42 -27.74 -7.90
C GLY A 63 27.95 -27.66 -8.38
N LYS A 64 26.99 -27.76 -7.46
CA LYS A 64 25.55 -27.69 -7.74
C LYS A 64 24.92 -26.58 -6.94
N VAL A 65 23.80 -26.03 -7.43
CA VAL A 65 22.95 -25.12 -6.66
C VAL A 65 22.35 -25.91 -5.51
N TYR A 66 22.73 -25.55 -4.29
CA TYR A 66 22.26 -26.19 -3.06
C TYR A 66 20.97 -25.53 -2.55
N ASP A 67 20.94 -24.20 -2.60
CA ASP A 67 19.79 -23.41 -2.13
C ASP A 67 19.69 -22.09 -2.90
N VAL A 68 18.49 -21.49 -2.88
CA VAL A 68 18.22 -20.16 -3.46
C VAL A 68 17.50 -19.34 -2.41
N THR A 69 18.18 -18.34 -1.86
CA THR A 69 17.59 -17.41 -0.90
C THR A 69 17.05 -16.19 -1.63
N ASN A 70 15.76 -15.92 -1.45
CA ASN A 70 15.10 -14.73 -1.94
C ASN A 70 14.97 -13.70 -0.82
N ASN A 71 15.53 -12.51 -1.01
CA ASN A 71 15.40 -11.41 -0.07
C ASN A 71 14.66 -10.26 -0.73
N VAL A 72 13.50 -9.89 -0.18
CA VAL A 72 12.71 -8.74 -0.62
C VAL A 72 13.05 -7.57 0.30
N ARG A 73 13.54 -6.49 -0.29
CA ARG A 73 13.94 -5.27 0.42
C ARG A 73 12.85 -4.21 0.46
N GLY A 74 11.80 -4.39 -0.31
CA GLY A 74 10.70 -3.45 -0.48
C GLY A 74 10.23 -3.38 -1.92
N GLY A 75 9.85 -2.20 -2.37
CA GLY A 75 9.48 -1.96 -3.76
C GLY A 75 9.01 -0.55 -3.99
N THR A 76 8.96 -0.17 -5.24
CA THR A 76 8.47 1.13 -5.69
C THR A 76 7.09 0.97 -6.31
N LEU A 77 6.13 1.76 -5.83
CA LEU A 77 4.82 1.89 -6.45
C LEU A 77 4.84 3.09 -7.41
N THR A 78 4.34 2.87 -8.60
CA THR A 78 3.93 3.95 -9.51
C THR A 78 2.43 4.10 -9.38
N VAL A 79 1.98 5.25 -8.92
CA VAL A 79 0.57 5.54 -8.62
C VAL A 79 0.11 6.67 -9.52
N ASP A 80 -0.79 6.36 -10.44
CA ASP A 80 -1.40 7.34 -11.32
C ASP A 80 -2.74 7.77 -10.74
N VAL A 81 -2.92 9.08 -10.59
CA VAL A 81 -4.11 9.71 -10.02
C VAL A 81 -4.55 10.88 -10.89
N ILE A 82 -5.76 11.35 -10.71
CA ILE A 82 -6.20 12.60 -11.33
C ILE A 82 -5.47 13.77 -10.69
N ALA A 83 -5.46 13.84 -9.36
CA ALA A 83 -4.68 14.79 -8.57
C ALA A 83 -4.58 14.35 -7.11
N ILE A 84 -3.47 14.68 -6.45
CA ILE A 84 -3.38 14.63 -4.98
C ILE A 84 -3.45 16.09 -4.49
N PRO A 85 -4.28 16.40 -3.46
CA PRO A 85 -4.27 17.75 -2.89
C PRO A 85 -2.84 18.19 -2.54
N GLY A 86 -2.41 19.34 -3.02
CA GLY A 86 -1.04 19.84 -2.89
C GLY A 86 -0.54 19.82 -1.44
N GLU A 87 -1.39 20.14 -0.47
CA GLU A 87 -1.05 20.11 0.95
C GLU A 87 -0.62 18.70 1.44
N ILE A 88 -1.22 17.64 0.89
CA ILE A 88 -0.89 16.26 1.24
C ILE A 88 0.43 15.86 0.57
N ALA A 89 0.59 16.20 -0.70
CA ALA A 89 1.82 15.96 -1.46
C ALA A 89 3.01 16.70 -0.83
N ASP A 90 2.85 17.96 -0.49
CA ASP A 90 3.84 18.79 0.19
C ASP A 90 4.24 18.21 1.55
N GLN A 91 3.27 17.79 2.34
CA GLN A 91 3.55 17.14 3.62
C GLN A 91 4.32 15.81 3.45
N ALA A 92 3.97 15.02 2.44
CA ALA A 92 4.65 13.77 2.13
C ALA A 92 6.08 14.00 1.62
N ARG A 93 6.30 15.05 0.83
CA ARG A 93 7.63 15.46 0.33
C ARG A 93 8.49 16.11 1.40
N GLY A 94 7.89 16.66 2.45
CA GLY A 94 8.59 17.35 3.54
C GLY A 94 8.75 18.85 3.32
N ALA A 95 7.88 19.44 2.53
CA ALA A 95 7.77 20.89 2.42
C ALA A 95 7.34 21.48 3.77
N VAL A 96 7.81 22.69 4.04
CA VAL A 96 7.49 23.42 5.26
C VAL A 96 6.26 24.29 5.01
N ALA A 97 5.13 23.91 5.62
CA ALA A 97 3.90 24.69 5.55
C ALA A 97 3.98 25.94 6.45
N LYS A 98 3.56 27.11 5.92
CA LYS A 98 3.47 28.37 6.68
C LYS A 98 2.29 29.21 6.21
N GLY A 99 1.27 29.27 7.02
CA GLY A 99 0.04 29.99 6.65
C GLY A 99 -0.67 29.31 5.48
N ALA A 100 -0.91 30.06 4.41
CA ALA A 100 -1.54 29.56 3.19
C ALA A 100 -0.53 29.04 2.15
N GLY A 101 0.76 28.97 2.48
CA GLY A 101 1.81 28.55 1.55
C GLY A 101 2.72 27.47 2.11
N SER A 102 3.53 26.90 1.23
CA SER A 102 4.60 25.98 1.57
C SER A 102 5.89 26.37 0.84
N TYR A 103 7.02 25.88 1.32
CA TYR A 103 8.32 26.01 0.65
C TYR A 103 9.16 24.77 0.85
N ASP A 104 9.96 24.44 -0.16
CA ASP A 104 10.82 23.29 -0.16
C ASP A 104 12.22 23.62 0.37
N LEU A 105 12.81 22.65 1.05
CA LEU A 105 14.19 22.68 1.49
C LEU A 105 15.04 21.82 0.55
N ASN A 106 16.32 22.15 0.41
CA ASN A 106 17.27 21.35 -0.37
C ASN A 106 17.54 19.94 0.23
N LEU A 107 17.23 19.75 1.51
CA LEU A 107 17.26 18.47 2.22
C LEU A 107 15.91 18.24 2.90
N PRO A 108 14.88 17.90 2.12
CA PRO A 108 13.54 17.74 2.68
C PRO A 108 13.47 16.53 3.60
N GLN A 109 12.71 16.69 4.69
CA GLN A 109 12.39 15.61 5.61
C GLN A 109 10.98 15.09 5.33
N GLY A 110 10.81 14.35 4.23
CA GLY A 110 9.54 13.74 3.85
C GLY A 110 8.98 12.87 4.97
N LYS A 111 7.70 13.05 5.28
CA LYS A 111 7.02 12.22 6.27
C LYS A 111 6.79 10.82 5.74
N GLU A 112 7.07 9.83 6.58
CA GLU A 112 6.68 8.46 6.28
C GLU A 112 5.16 8.31 6.43
N PHE A 113 4.58 7.45 5.60
CA PHE A 113 3.15 7.16 5.62
C PHE A 113 2.87 5.71 5.25
N GLY A 114 1.71 5.21 5.63
CA GLY A 114 1.15 3.98 5.06
C GLY A 114 0.30 4.32 3.85
N PHE A 115 0.40 3.51 2.81
CA PHE A 115 -0.40 3.63 1.60
C PHE A 115 -1.12 2.34 1.29
N GLY A 116 -2.38 2.44 0.91
CA GLY A 116 -3.17 1.27 0.52
C GLY A 116 -4.25 1.57 -0.48
N PHE A 117 -4.77 0.52 -1.07
CA PHE A 117 -5.86 0.58 -2.04
C PHE A 117 -6.63 -0.74 -2.07
N SER A 118 -7.85 -0.71 -2.59
CA SER A 118 -8.60 -1.91 -2.90
C SER A 118 -8.62 -2.22 -4.38
N SER A 119 -8.79 -3.49 -4.72
CA SER A 119 -8.99 -3.96 -6.09
C SER A 119 -10.21 -4.86 -6.14
N LYS A 120 -11.13 -4.55 -7.05
CA LYS A 120 -12.30 -5.38 -7.32
C LYS A 120 -11.91 -6.59 -8.15
N MET A 121 -12.42 -7.75 -7.76
CA MET A 121 -12.18 -9.03 -8.43
C MET A 121 -13.37 -9.42 -9.33
N SER A 122 -13.12 -10.33 -10.28
CA SER A 122 -14.14 -10.80 -11.24
C SER A 122 -15.30 -11.57 -10.62
N ASP A 123 -15.15 -12.06 -9.39
CA ASP A 123 -16.20 -12.76 -8.63
C ASP A 123 -16.98 -11.83 -7.70
N GLY A 124 -16.73 -10.52 -7.78
CA GLY A 124 -17.38 -9.51 -6.94
C GLY A 124 -16.70 -9.30 -5.59
N SER A 125 -15.73 -10.13 -5.21
CA SER A 125 -14.92 -9.92 -4.01
C SER A 125 -13.92 -8.78 -4.19
N GLU A 126 -13.26 -8.40 -3.10
CA GLU A 126 -12.23 -7.36 -3.10
C GLU A 126 -10.93 -7.87 -2.49
N VAL A 127 -9.84 -7.27 -2.92
CA VAL A 127 -8.52 -7.47 -2.32
C VAL A 127 -8.00 -6.13 -1.84
N TYR A 128 -7.78 -6.02 -0.54
CA TYR A 128 -7.17 -4.84 0.07
C TYR A 128 -5.67 -5.04 0.15
N VAL A 129 -4.92 -4.01 -0.19
CA VAL A 129 -3.46 -4.00 -0.14
C VAL A 129 -3.02 -2.81 0.69
N TRP A 130 -2.12 -3.04 1.64
CA TRP A 130 -1.54 -2.01 2.49
C TRP A 130 -0.02 -2.13 2.51
N TYR A 131 0.65 -1.03 2.29
CA TYR A 131 2.08 -0.87 2.44
C TYR A 131 2.31 -0.03 3.69
N PRO A 132 2.80 -0.64 4.78
CA PRO A 132 2.78 0.00 6.09
C PRO A 132 3.77 1.15 6.24
N ARG A 133 4.84 1.17 5.45
CA ARG A 133 5.89 2.18 5.55
C ARG A 133 6.35 2.62 4.18
N CYS A 134 6.00 3.85 3.83
CA CYS A 134 6.28 4.43 2.52
C CYS A 134 6.87 5.83 2.65
N LYS A 135 7.58 6.24 1.60
CA LYS A 135 8.00 7.62 1.34
C LYS A 135 7.63 8.01 -0.07
N LEU A 136 7.27 9.27 -0.25
CA LEU A 136 7.06 9.84 -1.57
C LEU A 136 8.43 10.24 -2.16
N ASN A 137 8.72 9.77 -3.37
CA ASN A 137 9.90 10.23 -4.12
C ASN A 137 9.61 11.61 -4.72
N TYR A 138 10.66 12.45 -4.80
CA TYR A 138 10.56 13.66 -5.59
C TYR A 138 10.47 13.29 -7.06
N ALA A 139 9.43 13.76 -7.73
CA ALA A 139 9.23 13.64 -9.17
C ALA A 139 9.36 15.01 -9.84
N ASN A 140 9.59 15.00 -11.13
CA ASN A 140 9.47 16.21 -11.95
C ASN A 140 7.98 16.60 -11.99
N GLU A 141 7.70 17.86 -11.78
CA GLU A 141 6.37 18.44 -11.94
C GLU A 141 6.30 19.09 -13.32
N THR A 142 5.18 18.91 -13.99
CA THR A 142 4.91 19.56 -15.28
C THR A 142 3.57 20.25 -15.17
N ASP A 143 3.59 21.57 -15.35
CA ASP A 143 2.38 22.39 -15.46
C ASP A 143 2.12 22.65 -16.94
N GLU A 144 0.94 22.28 -17.41
CA GLU A 144 0.53 22.50 -18.79
C GLU A 144 -0.61 23.51 -18.85
N THR A 145 -0.57 24.38 -19.88
CA THR A 145 -1.66 25.30 -20.16
C THR A 145 -2.78 24.53 -20.84
N SER A 146 -4.01 24.72 -20.36
CA SER A 146 -5.21 24.22 -21.03
C SER A 146 -5.30 24.79 -22.44
N ASP A 147 -5.23 23.93 -23.45
CA ASP A 147 -5.55 24.24 -24.84
C ASP A 147 -6.99 23.78 -25.11
N ASP A 148 -7.58 24.12 -26.27
CA ASP A 148 -8.96 23.78 -26.66
C ASP A 148 -9.23 22.27 -26.80
N GLY A 149 -8.33 21.40 -26.33
CA GLY A 149 -8.44 19.94 -26.32
C GLY A 149 -8.96 19.39 -24.99
N ASP A 150 -9.41 18.15 -25.02
CA ASP A 150 -9.76 17.39 -23.83
C ASP A 150 -8.49 17.18 -22.97
N ILE A 151 -8.44 17.82 -21.82
CA ILE A 151 -7.39 17.56 -20.82
C ILE A 151 -7.79 16.32 -20.06
N ASP A 152 -6.96 15.28 -20.15
CA ASP A 152 -7.02 14.14 -19.22
C ASP A 152 -6.04 14.41 -18.05
N PRO A 153 -6.48 15.04 -16.96
CA PRO A 153 -5.60 15.32 -15.84
C PRO A 153 -5.07 13.99 -15.29
N SER A 154 -3.77 13.87 -15.25
CA SER A 154 -3.11 12.67 -14.74
C SER A 154 -1.77 13.04 -14.16
N GLU A 155 -1.61 12.77 -12.87
CA GLU A 155 -0.36 12.89 -12.15
C GLU A 155 0.16 11.51 -11.81
N SER A 156 1.46 11.30 -11.95
CA SER A 156 2.13 10.04 -11.61
C SER A 156 3.08 10.26 -10.44
N TYR A 157 2.90 9.48 -9.39
CA TYR A 157 3.73 9.53 -8.18
C TYR A 157 4.50 8.24 -8.00
N GLU A 158 5.77 8.36 -7.63
CA GLU A 158 6.58 7.24 -7.19
C GLU A 158 6.62 7.17 -5.67
N ILE A 159 6.22 6.04 -5.12
CA ILE A 159 6.16 5.79 -3.69
C ILE A 159 7.10 4.64 -3.37
N GLU A 160 8.15 4.91 -2.60
CA GLU A 160 9.06 3.90 -2.10
C GLU A 160 8.45 3.20 -0.90
N CYS A 161 8.30 1.87 -0.98
CA CYS A 161 7.75 1.03 0.07
C CYS A 161 8.87 0.26 0.77
N MET A 162 9.02 0.50 2.05
CA MET A 162 10.07 -0.08 2.89
C MET A 162 9.48 -1.08 3.88
N PRO A 163 10.25 -2.09 4.30
CA PRO A 163 9.86 -2.92 5.43
C PRO A 163 9.77 -2.11 6.73
N THR A 164 8.84 -2.48 7.60
CA THR A 164 8.83 -2.03 9.00
C THR A 164 10.00 -2.66 9.76
N GLU A 165 10.21 -2.27 11.01
CA GLU A 165 11.22 -2.85 11.90
C GLU A 165 11.03 -4.36 12.12
N GLU A 166 9.79 -4.86 11.97
CA GLU A 166 9.45 -6.29 12.04
C GLU A 166 9.54 -7.01 10.68
N GLY A 167 10.01 -6.33 9.63
CA GLY A 167 10.20 -6.88 8.29
C GLY A 167 8.91 -6.97 7.46
N ILE A 168 7.84 -6.29 7.86
CA ILE A 168 6.58 -6.26 7.12
C ILE A 168 6.67 -5.16 6.06
N TRP A 169 6.57 -5.50 4.78
CA TRP A 169 6.59 -4.51 3.72
C TRP A 169 5.26 -4.39 2.96
N ARG A 170 4.39 -5.41 3.09
CA ARG A 170 3.06 -5.42 2.46
C ARG A 170 2.10 -6.33 3.22
N VAL A 171 0.87 -5.86 3.44
CA VAL A 171 -0.24 -6.62 4.00
C VAL A 171 -1.33 -6.75 2.95
N LYS A 172 -1.95 -7.92 2.83
CA LYS A 172 -3.09 -8.17 1.94
C LYS A 172 -4.23 -8.81 2.71
N TYR A 173 -5.44 -8.35 2.43
CA TYR A 173 -6.66 -8.94 2.93
C TYR A 173 -7.56 -9.33 1.75
N TYR A 174 -8.07 -10.54 1.78
CA TYR A 174 -8.92 -11.10 0.73
C TYR A 174 -10.32 -11.30 1.28
N THR A 175 -11.29 -10.48 0.87
CA THR A 175 -12.67 -10.57 1.39
C THR A 175 -13.33 -11.91 1.07
N ALA A 176 -12.90 -12.57 -0.01
CA ALA A 176 -13.39 -13.89 -0.40
C ALA A 176 -12.87 -15.05 0.45
N ASN A 177 -11.87 -14.82 1.30
CA ASN A 177 -11.28 -15.87 2.16
C ASN A 177 -11.78 -15.81 3.60
N VAL A 178 -12.74 -14.93 3.87
CA VAL A 178 -13.41 -14.84 5.18
C VAL A 178 -14.25 -16.09 5.40
N ASP A 179 -14.21 -16.62 6.62
CA ASP A 179 -14.95 -17.82 7.00
C ASP A 179 -16.46 -17.69 6.74
N GLU A 180 -17.11 -18.78 6.39
CA GLU A 180 -18.54 -18.81 6.17
C GLU A 180 -19.29 -18.35 7.43
N GLY A 181 -20.24 -17.44 7.24
CA GLY A 181 -21.01 -16.83 8.34
C GLY A 181 -20.33 -15.65 9.03
N LYS A 182 -19.16 -15.20 8.57
CA LYS A 182 -18.54 -13.96 9.02
C LYS A 182 -18.69 -12.85 8.00
N THR A 183 -18.69 -11.61 8.47
CA THR A 183 -18.69 -10.41 7.63
C THR A 183 -17.27 -9.96 7.37
N PRO A 184 -16.83 -9.80 6.11
CA PRO A 184 -15.51 -9.26 5.81
C PRO A 184 -15.39 -7.81 6.29
N HIS A 185 -14.20 -7.42 6.72
CA HIS A 185 -13.90 -6.04 7.03
C HIS A 185 -14.03 -5.15 5.79
N THR A 186 -14.40 -3.91 6.01
CA THR A 186 -14.38 -2.87 4.98
C THR A 186 -12.95 -2.35 4.76
N MET A 187 -12.71 -1.70 3.61
CA MET A 187 -11.41 -1.05 3.36
C MET A 187 -11.09 0.02 4.39
N GLU A 188 -12.09 0.76 4.87
CA GLU A 188 -11.89 1.77 5.91
C GLU A 188 -11.45 1.16 7.25
N GLU A 189 -12.06 0.04 7.67
CA GLU A 189 -11.64 -0.69 8.86
C GLU A 189 -10.22 -1.23 8.72
N PHE A 190 -9.88 -1.75 7.54
CA PHE A 190 -8.54 -2.22 7.21
C PHE A 190 -7.49 -1.09 7.35
N VAL A 191 -7.78 0.10 6.84
CA VAL A 191 -6.91 1.29 6.98
C VAL A 191 -6.84 1.75 8.44
N LYS A 192 -7.97 1.71 9.18
CA LYS A 192 -8.01 2.08 10.61
C LYS A 192 -7.27 1.10 11.50
N GLY A 193 -7.14 -0.14 11.10
CA GLY A 193 -6.52 -1.23 11.87
C GLY A 193 -5.07 -1.01 12.27
N GLY A 194 -4.39 0.01 11.71
CA GLY A 194 -3.03 0.37 12.13
C GLY A 194 -2.00 -0.74 11.85
N LEU A 195 -2.09 -1.39 10.70
CA LEU A 195 -1.40 -2.61 10.31
C LEU A 195 0.12 -2.40 10.09
N TYR A 196 0.83 -2.01 11.14
CA TYR A 196 2.27 -1.74 11.13
C TYR A 196 3.10 -2.85 11.79
N THR A 197 2.55 -3.50 12.83
CA THR A 197 3.20 -4.58 13.57
C THR A 197 2.51 -5.92 13.31
N LYS A 198 3.23 -7.02 13.54
CA LYS A 198 2.65 -8.37 13.44
C LYS A 198 1.47 -8.54 14.38
N ALA A 199 1.59 -8.07 15.61
CA ALA A 199 0.52 -8.15 16.59
C ALA A 199 -0.77 -7.43 16.14
N ALA A 200 -0.64 -6.23 15.53
CA ALA A 200 -1.78 -5.48 14.99
C ALA A 200 -2.44 -6.23 13.83
N ILE A 201 -1.64 -6.83 12.94
CA ILE A 201 -2.14 -7.59 11.78
C ILE A 201 -2.87 -8.87 12.24
N GLU A 202 -2.28 -9.63 13.16
CA GLU A 202 -2.87 -10.84 13.70
C GLU A 202 -4.17 -10.55 14.46
N SER A 203 -4.19 -9.48 15.27
CA SER A 203 -5.39 -9.02 15.95
C SER A 203 -6.50 -8.63 14.97
N PHE A 204 -6.15 -7.90 13.90
CA PHE A 204 -7.11 -7.48 12.89
C PHE A 204 -7.71 -8.68 12.15
N PHE A 205 -6.89 -9.62 11.69
CA PHE A 205 -7.38 -10.82 10.98
C PHE A 205 -8.15 -11.78 11.88
N GLY A 206 -7.95 -11.75 13.19
CA GLY A 206 -8.71 -12.53 14.16
C GLY A 206 -10.02 -11.87 14.65
N SER A 207 -10.27 -10.60 14.27
CA SER A 207 -11.40 -9.80 14.77
C SER A 207 -12.64 -9.83 13.87
N GLU A 208 -12.67 -10.68 12.84
CA GLU A 208 -13.83 -10.84 11.97
C GLU A 208 -15.08 -11.24 12.78
N THR A 209 -16.13 -10.41 12.68
CA THR A 209 -17.38 -10.62 13.43
C THR A 209 -18.26 -11.66 12.75
N THR A 210 -18.94 -12.49 13.56
CA THR A 210 -20.00 -13.34 13.05
C THR A 210 -21.09 -12.46 12.44
N ALA A 211 -21.53 -12.79 11.22
CA ALA A 211 -22.67 -12.10 10.61
C ALA A 211 -23.84 -12.20 11.57
N GLY A 212 -24.22 -11.05 12.13
CA GLY A 212 -25.19 -10.97 13.21
C GLY A 212 -26.55 -11.53 12.80
N GLY A 213 -27.20 -12.21 13.74
CA GLY A 213 -28.59 -12.58 13.64
C GLY A 213 -29.49 -11.36 13.76
#